data_d3e43349170c77e51d0a0e213cfa8bb1
#
_entry.id   d3e43349170c77e51d0a0e213cfa8bb1
#
_cell.length_a   1.000
_cell.length_b   1.000
_cell.length_c   1.000
_cell.angle_alpha   90.00
_cell.angle_beta   90.00
_cell.angle_gamma   90.00
#
_symmetry.space_group_name_H-M   'P 1'
#
loop_
_entity.id
_entity.type
_entity.pdbx_description
1 polymer ?
#
loop_
_entity_poly.entity_id
_entity_poly.type
_entity_poly.pdbx_seq_one_letter_code
_entity_poly.pdbx_strand_id
1 'polypeptide(L)'
;MKKTLILLFALSGFAQADDHAMDTYYAYYGISTTNPPAVVAAMDKFNASECGQKTPSTVALMAETFNGGEASTHTFVVTYEGSKVLDETLAILSTCPDYATFLTEMAEVSVPTEQNLVKAVYEQGDWTQDTVFAVFEMNIKNEDAYLTAYKAMTDAMVEQGQLTSSYGLERVVAGTDFSHFAFIGGQNVASL
;
A
#
# COMPACT_ATOMS: atom_id res chain seq x y z
N MET A 1 44.35 -36.93 -34.54
CA MET A 1 44.03 -35.77 -33.70
C MET A 1 42.50 -35.73 -33.57
N LYS A 2 41.95 -36.21 -32.45
CA LYS A 2 40.51 -36.19 -32.19
C LYS A 2 40.18 -34.86 -31.46
N LYS A 3 39.32 -34.02 -32.07
CA LYS A 3 38.81 -32.81 -31.49
C LYS A 3 37.53 -33.15 -30.72
N THR A 4 37.59 -33.07 -29.39
CA THR A 4 36.43 -33.23 -28.50
C THR A 4 35.74 -31.89 -28.40
N LEU A 5 34.49 -31.81 -28.87
CA LEU A 5 33.61 -30.67 -28.72
C LEU A 5 32.84 -30.78 -27.38
N ILE A 6 33.16 -29.91 -26.41
CA ILE A 6 32.43 -29.84 -25.15
C ILE A 6 31.29 -28.86 -25.34
N LEU A 7 30.06 -29.39 -25.32
CA LEU A 7 28.83 -28.58 -25.35
C LEU A 7 28.52 -28.19 -23.90
N LEU A 8 28.75 -26.92 -23.54
CA LEU A 8 28.26 -26.35 -22.28
C LEU A 8 26.77 -26.09 -22.40
N PHE A 9 25.96 -26.87 -21.72
CA PHE A 9 24.58 -26.53 -21.42
C PHE A 9 24.57 -25.48 -20.30
N ALA A 10 24.27 -24.23 -20.64
CA ALA A 10 23.89 -23.24 -19.66
C ALA A 10 22.45 -23.56 -19.19
N LEU A 11 22.33 -24.14 -18.00
CA LEU A 11 21.05 -24.14 -17.28
C LEU A 11 20.76 -22.70 -16.84
N SER A 12 19.96 -21.99 -17.62
CA SER A 12 19.28 -20.81 -17.15
C SER A 12 18.25 -21.30 -16.11
N GLY A 13 18.61 -21.19 -14.83
CA GLY A 13 17.66 -21.35 -13.75
C GLY A 13 16.62 -20.21 -13.86
N PHE A 14 15.42 -20.56 -14.29
CA PHE A 14 14.27 -19.73 -14.03
C PHE A 14 14.14 -19.67 -12.50
N ALA A 15 14.44 -18.51 -11.90
CA ALA A 15 13.98 -18.23 -10.55
C ALA A 15 12.44 -18.29 -10.62
N GLN A 16 11.86 -19.37 -10.11
CA GLN A 16 10.46 -19.39 -9.78
C GLN A 16 10.31 -18.31 -8.70
N ALA A 17 9.58 -17.25 -9.00
CA ALA A 17 9.07 -16.38 -7.97
C ALA A 17 8.25 -17.29 -7.04
N ASP A 18 8.67 -17.42 -5.80
CA ASP A 18 7.88 -18.09 -4.77
C ASP A 18 6.54 -17.36 -4.69
N ASP A 19 5.48 -18.09 -5.04
CA ASP A 19 4.09 -17.64 -4.94
C ASP A 19 3.68 -17.70 -3.45
N HIS A 20 4.47 -17.05 -2.57
CA HIS A 20 4.11 -16.85 -1.20
C HIS A 20 2.96 -15.84 -1.20
N ALA A 21 1.80 -16.27 -0.72
CA ALA A 21 0.68 -15.38 -0.49
C ALA A 21 1.18 -14.18 0.32
N MET A 22 1.08 -12.98 -0.24
CA MET A 22 1.53 -11.77 0.43
C MET A 22 0.80 -11.66 1.76
N ASP A 23 1.51 -11.38 2.84
CA ASP A 23 0.92 -11.20 4.17
C ASP A 23 0.98 -9.74 4.62
N THR A 24 1.12 -8.83 3.68
CA THR A 24 1.09 -7.39 3.93
C THR A 24 -0.34 -6.88 4.02
N TYR A 25 -0.60 -6.05 5.03
CA TYR A 25 -1.87 -5.34 5.20
C TYR A 25 -1.63 -3.85 5.14
N TYR A 26 -2.62 -3.13 4.62
CA TYR A 26 -2.66 -1.67 4.66
C TYR A 26 -3.95 -1.22 5.32
N ALA A 27 -3.84 -0.21 6.18
CA ALA A 27 -5.02 0.52 6.64
C ALA A 27 -4.99 1.92 6.05
N TYR A 28 -6.08 2.30 5.41
CA TYR A 28 -6.32 3.60 4.85
C TYR A 28 -7.23 4.39 5.79
N TYR A 29 -6.76 5.53 6.28
CA TYR A 29 -7.52 6.43 7.13
C TYR A 29 -7.65 7.77 6.43
N GLY A 30 -8.80 7.98 5.78
CA GLY A 30 -9.14 9.22 5.12
C GLY A 30 -9.45 10.34 6.12
N ILE A 31 -8.97 11.53 5.84
CA ILE A 31 -9.24 12.74 6.63
C ILE A 31 -9.55 13.93 5.73
N SER A 32 -10.43 14.80 6.18
CA SER A 32 -10.61 16.14 5.63
C SER A 32 -9.89 17.15 6.51
N THR A 33 -8.94 17.90 5.95
CA THR A 33 -8.19 18.95 6.65
C THR A 33 -7.94 20.16 5.77
N THR A 34 -7.93 21.33 6.37
CA THR A 34 -7.47 22.58 5.73
C THR A 34 -6.07 23.00 6.21
N ASN A 35 -5.47 22.20 7.11
CA ASN A 35 -4.15 22.49 7.71
C ASN A 35 -3.25 21.24 7.72
N PRO A 36 -2.82 20.74 6.52
CA PRO A 36 -1.95 19.59 6.45
C PRO A 36 -0.66 19.69 7.28
N PRO A 37 0.02 20.86 7.39
CA PRO A 37 1.19 20.97 8.25
C PRO A 37 0.93 20.65 9.72
N ALA A 38 -0.25 20.98 10.25
CA ALA A 38 -0.60 20.63 11.64
C ALA A 38 -0.84 19.13 11.81
N VAL A 39 -1.41 18.46 10.79
CA VAL A 39 -1.56 17.00 10.76
C VAL A 39 -0.18 16.32 10.79
N VAL A 40 0.75 16.79 9.98
CA VAL A 40 2.14 16.28 9.97
C VAL A 40 2.81 16.48 11.31
N ALA A 41 2.66 17.69 11.93
CA ALA A 41 3.25 17.98 13.23
C ALA A 41 2.70 17.07 14.35
N ALA A 42 1.39 16.77 14.34
CA ALA A 42 0.79 15.84 15.30
C ALA A 42 1.33 14.41 15.11
N MET A 43 1.48 13.94 13.86
CA MET A 43 2.04 12.64 13.54
C MET A 43 3.53 12.54 13.94
N ASP A 44 4.33 13.57 13.64
CA ASP A 44 5.75 13.61 14.00
C ASP A 44 5.93 13.55 15.53
N LYS A 45 5.09 14.28 16.27
CA LYS A 45 5.08 14.25 17.73
C LYS A 45 4.74 12.86 18.28
N PHE A 46 3.74 12.19 17.70
CA PHE A 46 3.39 10.83 18.07
C PHE A 46 4.54 9.86 17.75
N ASN A 47 5.10 9.92 16.55
CA ASN A 47 6.21 9.06 16.13
C ASN A 47 7.46 9.24 17.02
N ALA A 48 7.69 10.45 17.55
CA ALA A 48 8.79 10.73 18.47
C ALA A 48 8.51 10.27 19.92
N SER A 49 7.28 9.90 20.27
CA SER A 49 6.89 9.43 21.59
C SER A 49 7.41 8.03 21.91
N GLU A 50 7.39 7.65 23.20
CA GLU A 50 7.89 6.34 23.63
C GLU A 50 7.12 5.18 23.01
N CYS A 51 5.78 5.28 22.92
CA CYS A 51 5.00 4.22 22.29
C CYS A 51 4.96 4.32 20.76
N GLY A 52 5.04 5.52 20.18
CA GLY A 52 5.20 5.68 18.74
C GLY A 52 6.44 4.98 18.20
N GLN A 53 7.56 5.11 18.89
CA GLN A 53 8.82 4.43 18.54
C GLN A 53 8.77 2.90 18.71
N LYS A 54 7.84 2.36 19.49
CA LYS A 54 7.64 0.91 19.66
C LYS A 54 6.67 0.32 18.65
N THR A 55 5.94 1.17 17.93
CA THR A 55 4.94 0.73 16.95
C THR A 55 5.66 0.18 15.71
N PRO A 56 5.47 -1.11 15.37
CA PRO A 56 6.25 -1.75 14.29
C PRO A 56 5.71 -1.46 12.88
N SER A 57 4.57 -0.79 12.76
CA SER A 57 4.02 -0.36 11.46
C SER A 57 4.70 0.90 10.95
N THR A 58 4.64 1.12 9.64
CA THR A 58 5.05 2.38 9.01
C THR A 58 3.84 3.16 8.55
N VAL A 59 3.98 4.48 8.40
CA VAL A 59 2.89 5.34 8.00
C VAL A 59 3.35 6.37 6.98
N ALA A 60 2.53 6.59 5.93
CA ALA A 60 2.67 7.67 4.98
C ALA A 60 1.40 8.53 4.97
N LEU A 61 1.52 9.82 4.69
CA LEU A 61 0.39 10.73 4.47
C LEU A 61 0.38 11.12 2.99
N MET A 62 -0.71 10.83 2.31
CA MET A 62 -0.92 11.14 0.90
C MET A 62 -1.97 12.22 0.75
N ALA A 63 -1.72 13.20 -0.15
CA ALA A 63 -2.73 14.18 -0.53
C ALA A 63 -3.62 13.58 -1.63
N GLU A 64 -4.92 13.73 -1.48
CA GLU A 64 -5.89 13.29 -2.47
C GLU A 64 -6.20 14.41 -3.46
N THR A 65 -6.10 14.07 -4.74
CA THR A 65 -6.41 14.98 -5.85
C THR A 65 -7.24 14.20 -6.87
N PHE A 66 -8.33 14.79 -7.35
CA PHE A 66 -9.24 14.13 -8.28
C PHE A 66 -9.96 12.90 -7.70
N ASN A 67 -10.28 12.95 -6.42
CA ASN A 67 -10.98 11.87 -5.69
C ASN A 67 -12.52 11.90 -5.86
N GLY A 68 -13.03 12.57 -6.89
CA GLY A 68 -14.46 12.59 -7.22
C GLY A 68 -15.31 13.35 -6.21
N GLY A 69 -16.25 12.65 -5.57
CA GLY A 69 -17.16 13.22 -4.57
C GLY A 69 -16.78 12.91 -3.13
N GLU A 70 -15.63 12.30 -2.90
CA GLU A 70 -15.17 11.94 -1.57
C GLU A 70 -14.82 13.20 -0.75
N ALA A 71 -15.11 13.14 0.55
CA ALA A 71 -14.88 14.27 1.46
C ALA A 71 -13.42 14.36 1.95
N SER A 72 -12.64 13.31 1.77
CA SER A 72 -11.24 13.26 2.17
C SER A 72 -10.39 14.19 1.32
N THR A 73 -9.39 14.80 1.96
CA THR A 73 -8.35 15.60 1.30
C THR A 73 -6.99 14.93 1.40
N HIS A 74 -6.84 14.04 2.36
CA HIS A 74 -5.63 13.28 2.62
C HIS A 74 -5.98 11.91 3.19
N THR A 75 -5.10 10.93 2.94
CA THR A 75 -5.20 9.59 3.50
C THR A 75 -3.89 9.19 4.16
N PHE A 76 -3.96 8.71 5.40
CA PHE A 76 -2.87 7.96 6.00
C PHE A 76 -2.88 6.54 5.45
N VAL A 77 -1.74 6.09 4.96
CA VAL A 77 -1.50 4.70 4.58
C VAL A 77 -0.61 4.07 5.63
N VAL A 78 -1.16 3.16 6.42
CA VAL A 78 -0.43 2.45 7.46
C VAL A 78 -0.12 1.04 6.97
N THR A 79 1.17 0.69 6.88
CA THR A 79 1.64 -0.61 6.41
C THR A 79 1.96 -1.54 7.57
N TYR A 80 1.47 -2.75 7.48
CA TYR A 80 1.74 -3.84 8.41
C TYR A 80 2.35 -5.03 7.66
N GLU A 81 3.60 -5.34 7.97
CA GLU A 81 4.35 -6.47 7.39
C GLU A 81 3.88 -7.80 8.03
N GLY A 82 2.60 -8.13 7.81
CA GLY A 82 1.96 -9.31 8.30
C GLY A 82 0.88 -9.08 9.37
N SER A 83 0.00 -10.05 9.51
CA SER A 83 -1.10 -10.03 10.49
C SER A 83 -0.60 -9.90 11.93
N LYS A 84 0.56 -10.49 12.24
CA LYS A 84 1.18 -10.36 13.56
C LYS A 84 1.58 -8.91 13.88
N VAL A 85 2.13 -8.18 12.90
CA VAL A 85 2.50 -6.77 13.05
C VAL A 85 1.26 -5.91 13.23
N LEU A 86 0.16 -6.22 12.51
CA LEU A 86 -1.13 -5.56 12.71
C LEU A 86 -1.63 -5.74 14.15
N ASP A 87 -1.68 -6.99 14.65
CA ASP A 87 -2.13 -7.29 16.01
C ASP A 87 -1.25 -6.60 17.07
N GLU A 88 0.07 -6.64 16.92
CA GLU A 88 1.03 -6.00 17.83
C GLU A 88 0.87 -4.48 17.84
N THR A 89 0.72 -3.87 16.66
CA THR A 89 0.46 -2.43 16.55
C THR A 89 -0.82 -2.05 17.29
N LEU A 90 -1.93 -2.74 17.03
CA LEU A 90 -3.21 -2.46 17.69
C LEU A 90 -3.13 -2.65 19.21
N ALA A 91 -2.40 -3.65 19.69
CA ALA A 91 -2.19 -3.89 21.12
C ALA A 91 -1.41 -2.73 21.77
N ILE A 92 -0.33 -2.24 21.13
CA ILE A 92 0.44 -1.08 21.60
C ILE A 92 -0.47 0.17 21.63
N LEU A 93 -1.14 0.49 20.55
CA LEU A 93 -1.96 1.69 20.43
C LEU A 93 -3.12 1.71 21.43
N SER A 94 -3.73 0.55 21.71
CA SER A 94 -4.87 0.44 22.64
C SER A 94 -4.55 0.85 24.08
N THR A 95 -3.28 0.83 24.48
CA THR A 95 -2.82 1.14 25.83
C THR A 95 -1.87 2.35 25.89
N CYS A 96 -1.64 3.01 24.75
CA CYS A 96 -0.68 4.12 24.61
C CYS A 96 -1.31 5.48 24.95
N PRO A 97 -0.87 6.17 26.02
CA PRO A 97 -1.37 7.52 26.34
C PRO A 97 -1.01 8.55 25.27
N ASP A 98 0.16 8.42 24.63
CA ASP A 98 0.59 9.33 23.57
C ASP A 98 -0.30 9.20 22.33
N TYR A 99 -0.82 7.98 22.05
CA TYR A 99 -1.79 7.78 20.97
C TYR A 99 -3.13 8.46 21.28
N ALA A 100 -3.61 8.40 22.52
CA ALA A 100 -4.81 9.14 22.93
C ALA A 100 -4.63 10.65 22.78
N THR A 101 -3.41 11.15 23.10
CA THR A 101 -3.05 12.56 22.88
C THR A 101 -3.05 12.90 21.40
N PHE A 102 -2.42 12.07 20.57
CA PHE A 102 -2.41 12.20 19.10
C PHE A 102 -3.83 12.28 18.53
N LEU A 103 -4.74 11.37 18.93
CA LEU A 103 -6.13 11.40 18.46
C LEU A 103 -6.85 12.70 18.86
N THR A 104 -6.55 13.25 20.04
CA THR A 104 -7.10 14.53 20.48
C THR A 104 -6.59 15.68 19.62
N GLU A 105 -5.29 15.74 19.36
CA GLU A 105 -4.68 16.76 18.49
C GLU A 105 -5.19 16.64 17.04
N MET A 106 -5.33 15.42 16.54
CA MET A 106 -5.91 15.18 15.21
C MET A 106 -7.35 15.68 15.09
N ALA A 107 -8.17 15.50 16.14
CA ALA A 107 -9.55 15.98 16.15
C ALA A 107 -9.68 17.52 16.11
N GLU A 108 -8.63 18.25 16.48
CA GLU A 108 -8.58 19.72 16.38
C GLU A 108 -8.26 20.21 14.95
N VAL A 109 -7.58 19.40 14.14
CA VAL A 109 -7.02 19.82 12.83
C VAL A 109 -7.59 19.07 11.64
N SER A 110 -8.38 18.03 11.88
CA SER A 110 -8.96 17.20 10.80
C SER A 110 -10.29 16.57 11.23
N VAL A 111 -11.04 16.11 10.23
CA VAL A 111 -12.26 15.33 10.41
C VAL A 111 -12.04 13.97 9.75
N PRO A 112 -12.20 12.84 10.46
CA PRO A 112 -12.15 11.52 9.85
C PRO A 112 -13.25 11.37 8.80
N THR A 113 -12.94 10.72 7.67
CA THR A 113 -13.90 10.48 6.58
C THR A 113 -14.19 9.01 6.42
N GLU A 114 -13.17 8.21 6.14
CA GLU A 114 -13.31 6.77 5.90
C GLU A 114 -12.17 5.99 6.55
N GLN A 115 -12.37 4.68 6.69
CA GLN A 115 -11.36 3.77 7.23
C GLN A 115 -11.51 2.41 6.54
N ASN A 116 -10.44 1.95 5.90
CA ASN A 116 -10.43 0.69 5.18
C ASN A 116 -9.23 -0.15 5.62
N LEU A 117 -9.43 -1.46 5.79
CA LEU A 117 -8.36 -2.42 5.96
C LEU A 117 -8.33 -3.31 4.72
N VAL A 118 -7.17 -3.41 4.11
CA VAL A 118 -6.96 -4.25 2.93
C VAL A 118 -5.79 -5.21 3.15
N LYS A 119 -5.75 -6.26 2.37
CA LYS A 119 -4.63 -7.20 2.29
C LYS A 119 -4.10 -7.23 0.88
N ALA A 120 -2.79 -7.15 0.72
CA ALA A 120 -2.13 -7.34 -0.56
C ALA A 120 -2.45 -8.73 -1.15
N VAL A 121 -2.89 -8.75 -2.41
CA VAL A 121 -3.11 -9.97 -3.21
C VAL A 121 -1.95 -10.16 -4.16
N TYR A 122 -1.51 -9.07 -4.78
CA TYR A 122 -0.39 -9.04 -5.72
C TYR A 122 0.17 -7.63 -5.80
N GLU A 123 1.47 -7.49 -5.61
CA GLU A 123 2.17 -6.21 -5.71
C GLU A 123 3.51 -6.39 -6.40
N GLN A 124 3.93 -5.39 -7.14
CA GLN A 124 5.21 -5.32 -7.81
C GLN A 124 5.78 -3.91 -7.68
N GLY A 125 7.10 -3.83 -7.57
CA GLY A 125 7.83 -2.59 -7.34
C GLY A 125 7.81 -2.15 -5.88
N ASP A 126 8.45 -1.03 -5.61
CA ASP A 126 8.50 -0.39 -4.28
C ASP A 126 7.68 0.91 -4.33
N TRP A 127 6.45 0.86 -3.85
CA TRP A 127 5.54 1.99 -3.88
C TRP A 127 6.05 3.21 -3.08
N THR A 128 6.97 3.00 -2.13
CA THR A 128 7.56 4.10 -1.35
C THR A 128 8.47 5.02 -2.18
N GLN A 129 8.85 4.57 -3.36
CA GLN A 129 9.64 5.35 -4.31
C GLN A 129 8.76 6.18 -5.25
N ASP A 130 7.45 5.94 -5.31
CA ASP A 130 6.53 6.67 -6.16
C ASP A 130 5.99 7.92 -5.44
N THR A 131 5.63 8.94 -6.22
CA THR A 131 5.16 10.24 -5.71
C THR A 131 3.70 10.52 -6.03
N VAL A 132 3.12 9.78 -6.97
CA VAL A 132 1.71 9.86 -7.37
C VAL A 132 1.13 8.48 -7.58
N PHE A 133 -0.17 8.34 -7.33
CA PHE A 133 -0.88 7.07 -7.48
C PHE A 133 -2.22 7.28 -8.16
N ALA A 134 -2.58 6.35 -9.04
CA ALA A 134 -3.96 6.15 -9.48
C ALA A 134 -4.52 4.92 -8.74
N VAL A 135 -5.65 5.09 -8.06
CA VAL A 135 -6.32 4.03 -7.30
C VAL A 135 -7.68 3.75 -7.93
N PHE A 136 -8.01 2.47 -8.08
CA PHE A 136 -9.23 2.00 -8.73
C PHE A 136 -10.00 1.10 -7.78
N GLU A 137 -11.18 1.51 -7.40
CA GLU A 137 -12.12 0.73 -6.60
C GLU A 137 -12.93 -0.20 -7.48
N MET A 138 -13.10 -1.45 -7.07
CA MET A 138 -13.81 -2.42 -7.90
C MET A 138 -14.49 -3.53 -7.09
N ASN A 139 -15.48 -4.16 -7.72
CA ASN A 139 -16.17 -5.33 -7.20
C ASN A 139 -15.82 -6.57 -8.04
N ILE A 140 -14.86 -7.35 -7.57
CA ILE A 140 -14.39 -8.56 -8.24
C ILE A 140 -15.23 -9.76 -7.77
N LYS A 141 -15.81 -10.50 -8.71
CA LYS A 141 -16.63 -11.68 -8.41
C LYS A 141 -15.83 -12.98 -8.28
N ASN A 142 -14.69 -13.05 -8.95
CA ASN A 142 -13.79 -14.20 -8.93
C ASN A 142 -12.36 -13.68 -8.92
N GLU A 143 -11.75 -13.69 -7.74
CA GLU A 143 -10.41 -13.15 -7.51
C GLU A 143 -9.34 -13.88 -8.32
N ASP A 144 -9.36 -15.22 -8.35
CA ASP A 144 -8.33 -16.00 -9.07
C ASP A 144 -8.34 -15.71 -10.58
N ALA A 145 -9.54 -15.65 -11.18
CA ALA A 145 -9.67 -15.35 -12.59
C ALA A 145 -9.25 -13.89 -12.89
N TYR A 146 -9.61 -12.95 -12.01
CA TYR A 146 -9.20 -11.56 -12.15
C TYR A 146 -7.69 -11.41 -12.00
N LEU A 147 -7.11 -12.01 -10.97
CA LEU A 147 -5.67 -11.97 -10.71
C LEU A 147 -4.86 -12.54 -11.89
N THR A 148 -5.33 -13.65 -12.48
CA THR A 148 -4.71 -14.23 -13.68
C THR A 148 -4.70 -13.24 -14.84
N ALA A 149 -5.84 -12.59 -15.10
CA ALA A 149 -5.96 -11.60 -16.16
C ALA A 149 -5.16 -10.31 -15.86
N TYR A 150 -5.16 -9.87 -14.59
CA TYR A 150 -4.42 -8.70 -14.12
C TYR A 150 -2.91 -8.90 -14.32
N LYS A 151 -2.37 -10.04 -13.88
CA LYS A 151 -0.95 -10.39 -14.09
C LYS A 151 -0.59 -10.40 -15.58
N ALA A 152 -1.38 -11.06 -16.41
CA ALA A 152 -1.13 -11.11 -17.85
C ALA A 152 -1.14 -9.71 -18.51
N MET A 153 -2.04 -8.85 -18.08
CA MET A 153 -2.11 -7.46 -18.57
C MET A 153 -0.89 -6.65 -18.11
N THR A 154 -0.57 -6.67 -16.82
CA THR A 154 0.54 -5.90 -16.26
C THR A 154 1.89 -6.39 -16.79
N ASP A 155 2.10 -7.69 -16.96
CA ASP A 155 3.31 -8.24 -17.57
C ASP A 155 3.49 -7.72 -19.01
N ALA A 156 2.42 -7.70 -19.81
CA ALA A 156 2.47 -7.16 -21.16
C ALA A 156 2.76 -5.64 -21.17
N MET A 157 2.24 -4.88 -20.20
CA MET A 157 2.54 -3.44 -20.06
C MET A 157 3.99 -3.20 -19.66
N VAL A 158 4.55 -4.02 -18.77
CA VAL A 158 5.96 -3.97 -18.35
C VAL A 158 6.87 -4.30 -19.55
N GLU A 159 6.57 -5.35 -20.31
CA GLU A 159 7.33 -5.71 -21.51
C GLU A 159 7.34 -4.61 -22.58
N GLN A 160 6.26 -3.85 -22.68
CA GLN A 160 6.14 -2.71 -23.59
C GLN A 160 6.74 -1.40 -23.03
N GLY A 161 7.24 -1.42 -21.79
CA GLY A 161 7.76 -0.22 -21.10
C GLY A 161 6.69 0.82 -20.75
N GLN A 162 5.41 0.40 -20.70
CA GLN A 162 4.28 1.26 -20.34
C GLN A 162 4.05 1.31 -18.82
N LEU A 163 4.52 0.31 -18.09
CA LEU A 163 4.41 0.21 -16.63
C LEU A 163 5.81 0.04 -16.06
N THR A 164 6.33 1.08 -15.42
CA THR A 164 7.73 1.16 -14.95
C THR A 164 7.87 1.43 -13.45
N SER A 165 6.75 1.66 -12.77
CA SER A 165 6.66 1.98 -11.35
C SER A 165 5.90 0.88 -10.59
N SER A 166 5.58 1.11 -9.33
CA SER A 166 4.83 0.14 -8.54
C SER A 166 3.39 -0.03 -9.02
N TYR A 167 2.83 -1.20 -8.82
CA TYR A 167 1.42 -1.50 -9.08
C TYR A 167 0.97 -2.70 -8.25
N GLY A 168 -0.32 -2.78 -7.97
CA GLY A 168 -0.83 -3.84 -7.14
C GLY A 168 -2.34 -4.02 -7.19
N LEU A 169 -2.74 -5.15 -6.61
CA LEU A 169 -4.12 -5.53 -6.33
C LEU A 169 -4.23 -5.86 -4.85
N GLU A 170 -5.16 -5.23 -4.19
CA GLU A 170 -5.45 -5.40 -2.78
C GLU A 170 -6.89 -5.86 -2.58
N ARG A 171 -7.11 -6.79 -1.66
CA ARG A 171 -8.45 -7.24 -1.28
C ARG A 171 -8.90 -6.53 -0.01
N VAL A 172 -10.10 -5.97 -0.04
CA VAL A 172 -10.73 -5.37 1.13
C VAL A 172 -11.03 -6.44 2.18
N VAL A 173 -10.60 -6.19 3.41
CA VAL A 173 -10.89 -6.99 4.59
C VAL A 173 -12.07 -6.39 5.36
N ALA A 174 -12.10 -5.06 5.47
CA ALA A 174 -13.16 -4.32 6.16
C ALA A 174 -13.18 -2.85 5.74
N GLY A 175 -14.30 -2.17 5.93
CA GLY A 175 -14.42 -0.71 5.95
C GLY A 175 -15.14 -0.09 4.75
N THR A 176 -15.32 -0.79 3.64
CA THR A 176 -15.99 -0.26 2.44
C THR A 176 -16.86 -1.31 1.76
N ASP A 177 -17.73 -0.87 0.85
CA ASP A 177 -18.61 -1.74 0.04
C ASP A 177 -17.91 -2.32 -1.21
N PHE A 178 -16.70 -1.87 -1.53
CA PHE A 178 -15.88 -2.44 -2.59
C PHE A 178 -15.21 -3.72 -2.11
N SER A 179 -14.88 -4.60 -3.04
CA SER A 179 -14.19 -5.84 -2.70
C SER A 179 -12.68 -5.75 -2.85
N HIS A 180 -12.20 -4.88 -3.74
CA HIS A 180 -10.78 -4.73 -4.07
C HIS A 180 -10.43 -3.30 -4.46
N PHE A 181 -9.15 -2.98 -4.27
CA PHE A 181 -8.46 -1.84 -4.87
C PHE A 181 -7.37 -2.34 -5.81
N ALA A 182 -7.18 -1.66 -6.93
CA ALA A 182 -5.93 -1.75 -7.68
C ALA A 182 -5.27 -0.39 -7.69
N PHE A 183 -3.94 -0.36 -7.70
CA PHE A 183 -3.20 0.89 -7.81
C PHE A 183 -2.10 0.79 -8.86
N ILE A 184 -1.72 1.95 -9.38
CA ILE A 184 -0.54 2.16 -10.20
C ILE A 184 0.16 3.38 -9.62
N GLY A 185 1.44 3.24 -9.31
CA GLY A 185 2.31 4.33 -8.86
C GLY A 185 3.04 4.99 -10.02
N GLY A 186 3.64 6.14 -9.76
CA GLY A 186 4.44 6.87 -10.72
C GLY A 186 5.26 8.00 -10.10
N GLN A 187 6.25 8.47 -10.84
CA GLN A 187 7.09 9.60 -10.42
C GLN A 187 6.40 10.96 -10.66
N ASN A 188 5.39 11.01 -11.52
CA ASN A 188 4.57 12.17 -11.83
C ASN A 188 3.32 11.74 -12.60
N VAL A 189 2.34 12.62 -12.75
CA VAL A 189 1.08 12.34 -13.45
C VAL A 189 1.25 11.84 -14.88
N ALA A 190 2.31 12.25 -15.56
CA ALA A 190 2.56 11.82 -16.94
C ALA A 190 3.09 10.38 -17.03
N SER A 191 3.50 9.78 -15.90
CA SER A 191 3.95 8.38 -15.80
C SER A 191 2.87 7.41 -15.31
N LEU A 192 1.68 7.91 -15.00
CA LEU A 192 0.46 7.11 -14.76
C LEU A 192 -0.23 6.79 -16.08
#